data_f8ad032f56cd1a0ebd396f05df54ae9a
#
_entry.id   f8ad032f56cd1a0ebd396f05df54ae9a
#
_cell.length_a   1.000
_cell.length_b   1.000
_cell.length_c   1.000
_cell.angle_alpha   90.00
_cell.angle_beta   90.00
_cell.angle_gamma   90.00
#
_symmetry.space_group_name_H-M   'P 1'
#
loop_
_entity.id
_entity.type
_entity.pdbx_description
1 polymer ?
#
loop_
_entity_poly.entity_id
_entity_poly.type
_entity_poly.pdbx_seq_one_letter_code
_entity_poly.pdbx_strand_id
1 'polypeptide(L)'
;MQRLWLSAALAAAPLGCTSDPPPECIDVSTSCAPFYQPTFDNLYTMTLKATCGSADAACHSAVGRSGGMSFADEASAYAALTAGRVKPGDPSCSKVVVRTSSLGASYQMPPGDPLREGERCALIQWVQAGAPAPSGAAGGSP
;
A
#
# COMPACT_ATOMS: atom_id res chain seq x y z
N MET A 1 -64.98 -11.03 23.30
CA MET A 1 -64.35 -10.49 22.07
C MET A 1 -62.90 -10.14 22.38
N GLN A 2 -61.98 -11.03 22.05
CA GLN A 2 -60.55 -10.90 22.37
C GLN A 2 -59.83 -10.48 21.10
N ARG A 3 -59.25 -9.29 21.10
CA ARG A 3 -58.47 -8.73 19.94
C ARG A 3 -57.01 -9.19 20.08
N LEU A 4 -56.58 -10.09 19.16
CA LEU A 4 -55.18 -10.43 18.99
C LEU A 4 -54.46 -9.27 18.26
N TRP A 5 -53.44 -8.70 18.90
CA TRP A 5 -52.51 -7.80 18.27
C TRP A 5 -51.34 -8.61 17.72
N LEU A 6 -51.22 -8.72 16.39
CA LEU A 6 -50.01 -9.24 15.74
C LEU A 6 -48.96 -8.08 15.67
N SER A 7 -47.92 -8.23 16.47
CA SER A 7 -46.72 -7.36 16.35
C SER A 7 -45.82 -7.91 15.27
N ALA A 8 -45.75 -7.23 14.12
CA ALA A 8 -44.79 -7.53 13.08
C ALA A 8 -43.42 -6.92 13.48
N ALA A 9 -42.47 -7.76 13.83
CA ALA A 9 -41.09 -7.33 14.04
C ALA A 9 -40.39 -7.15 12.68
N LEU A 10 -40.10 -5.88 12.29
CA LEU A 10 -39.25 -5.57 11.16
C LEU A 10 -37.79 -5.86 11.54
N ALA A 11 -37.22 -6.92 10.99
CA ALA A 11 -35.81 -7.22 11.08
C ALA A 11 -35.04 -6.24 10.14
N ALA A 12 -34.41 -5.22 10.70
CA ALA A 12 -33.47 -4.37 9.97
C ALA A 12 -32.17 -5.16 9.73
N ALA A 13 -31.93 -5.61 8.49
CA ALA A 13 -30.66 -6.17 8.10
C ALA A 13 -29.60 -5.06 8.11
N PRO A 14 -28.41 -5.24 8.75
CA PRO A 14 -27.34 -4.27 8.67
C PRO A 14 -26.78 -4.26 7.23
N LEU A 15 -26.92 -3.12 6.54
CA LEU A 15 -26.20 -2.82 5.30
C LEU A 15 -24.73 -2.59 5.66
N GLY A 16 -23.99 -3.67 5.93
CA GLY A 16 -22.56 -3.63 6.10
C GLY A 16 -21.91 -3.37 4.73
N CYS A 17 -21.17 -2.28 4.58
CA CYS A 17 -20.24 -2.12 3.47
C CYS A 17 -19.13 -3.16 3.64
N THR A 18 -19.29 -4.34 3.08
CA THR A 18 -18.25 -5.35 2.98
C THR A 18 -17.33 -4.96 1.84
N SER A 19 -16.23 -4.27 2.13
CA SER A 19 -15.13 -4.17 1.18
C SER A 19 -14.42 -5.51 1.14
N ASP A 20 -14.30 -6.12 -0.04
CA ASP A 20 -13.52 -7.34 -0.21
C ASP A 20 -12.07 -7.12 0.27
N PRO A 21 -11.48 -8.08 1.00
CA PRO A 21 -10.08 -7.99 1.37
C PRO A 21 -9.20 -8.05 0.12
N PRO A 22 -8.02 -7.40 0.15
CA PRO A 22 -7.06 -7.53 -0.94
C PRO A 22 -6.71 -8.99 -1.19
N PRO A 23 -6.57 -9.42 -2.47
CA PRO A 23 -6.05 -10.74 -2.79
C PRO A 23 -4.63 -10.90 -2.26
N GLU A 24 -4.19 -12.13 -2.06
CA GLU A 24 -2.82 -12.40 -1.61
C GLU A 24 -1.80 -12.03 -2.69
N CYS A 25 -2.11 -12.32 -3.96
CA CYS A 25 -1.25 -12.07 -5.12
C CYS A 25 -2.07 -11.53 -6.29
N ILE A 26 -1.39 -10.81 -7.20
CA ILE A 26 -1.92 -10.33 -8.49
C ILE A 26 -0.89 -10.54 -9.58
N ASP A 27 -1.32 -10.54 -10.83
CA ASP A 27 -0.38 -10.54 -11.97
C ASP A 27 0.18 -9.13 -12.18
N VAL A 28 1.52 -9.03 -12.26
CA VAL A 28 2.22 -7.78 -12.58
C VAL A 28 3.33 -8.02 -13.59
N SER A 29 3.56 -7.05 -14.47
CA SER A 29 4.67 -7.07 -15.41
C SER A 29 5.92 -6.47 -14.78
N THR A 30 7.01 -7.22 -14.80
CA THR A 30 8.34 -6.73 -14.41
C THR A 30 9.10 -6.10 -15.56
N SER A 31 8.59 -6.23 -16.81
CA SER A 31 9.17 -5.67 -18.04
C SER A 31 8.65 -4.28 -18.39
N CYS A 32 7.98 -3.61 -17.44
CA CYS A 32 7.48 -2.26 -17.60
C CYS A 32 8.61 -1.21 -17.60
N ALA A 33 8.30 0.03 -18.00
CA ALA A 33 9.25 1.15 -18.05
C ALA A 33 9.13 2.03 -16.78
N PRO A 34 10.12 2.02 -15.87
CA PRO A 34 10.07 2.86 -14.68
C PRO A 34 10.42 4.32 -15.02
N PHE A 35 9.87 5.30 -14.26
CA PHE A 35 10.21 6.71 -14.44
C PHE A 35 11.60 7.09 -13.93
N TYR A 36 12.17 6.30 -13.05
CA TYR A 36 13.49 6.49 -12.45
C TYR A 36 14.11 5.12 -12.13
N GLN A 37 15.39 5.09 -11.84
CA GLN A 37 16.04 3.86 -11.45
C GLN A 37 15.38 3.26 -10.20
N PRO A 38 15.05 1.96 -10.18
CA PRO A 38 14.30 1.30 -9.11
C PRO A 38 15.19 1.01 -7.89
N THR A 39 15.79 2.06 -7.32
CA THR A 39 16.48 2.04 -6.02
C THR A 39 15.53 2.52 -4.93
N PHE A 40 15.79 2.16 -3.67
CA PHE A 40 14.93 2.63 -2.58
C PHE A 40 15.03 4.14 -2.39
N ASP A 41 16.22 4.72 -2.51
CA ASP A 41 16.46 6.16 -2.41
C ASP A 41 15.58 6.96 -3.41
N ASN A 42 15.53 6.53 -4.66
CA ASN A 42 14.67 7.13 -5.67
C ASN A 42 13.18 6.89 -5.41
N LEU A 43 12.83 5.65 -5.06
CA LEU A 43 11.45 5.29 -4.72
C LEU A 43 10.94 6.13 -3.55
N TYR A 44 11.76 6.29 -2.51
CA TYR A 44 11.41 7.12 -1.37
C TYR A 44 11.24 8.58 -1.76
N THR A 45 12.23 9.17 -2.42
CA THR A 45 12.24 10.60 -2.72
C THR A 45 11.17 10.99 -3.75
N MET A 46 11.02 10.19 -4.81
CA MET A 46 10.17 10.54 -5.95
C MET A 46 8.71 10.10 -5.78
N THR A 47 8.45 9.09 -4.95
CA THR A 47 7.10 8.53 -4.81
C THR A 47 6.61 8.50 -3.36
N LEU A 48 7.29 7.76 -2.46
CA LEU A 48 6.74 7.50 -1.13
C LEU A 48 6.61 8.78 -0.29
N LYS A 49 7.67 9.59 -0.22
CA LYS A 49 7.65 10.85 0.51
C LYS A 49 6.68 11.85 -0.11
N ALA A 50 6.71 12.00 -1.43
CA ALA A 50 5.93 13.02 -2.13
C ALA A 50 4.43 12.70 -2.13
N THR A 51 4.06 11.43 -2.34
CA THR A 51 2.67 11.03 -2.56
C THR A 51 2.02 10.41 -1.31
N CYS A 52 2.80 9.70 -0.50
CA CYS A 52 2.27 8.89 0.59
C CYS A 52 2.58 9.47 1.97
N GLY A 53 3.73 10.13 2.15
CA GLY A 53 4.30 10.58 3.42
C GLY A 53 4.38 12.08 3.63
N SER A 54 3.91 12.91 2.68
CA SER A 54 3.95 14.37 2.82
C SER A 54 3.22 14.85 4.08
N ALA A 55 3.66 15.98 4.65
CA ALA A 55 3.07 16.54 5.87
C ALA A 55 1.57 16.82 5.73
N ASP A 56 1.13 17.13 4.52
CA ASP A 56 -0.27 17.37 4.17
C ASP A 56 -1.04 16.08 3.86
N ALA A 57 -0.33 14.96 3.62
CA ALA A 57 -0.94 13.65 3.44
C ALA A 57 -1.27 13.04 4.80
N ALA A 58 -2.53 13.00 5.15
CA ALA A 58 -3.01 12.43 6.43
C ALA A 58 -2.70 10.94 6.60
N CYS A 59 -2.27 10.24 5.53
CA CYS A 59 -2.24 8.78 5.52
C CYS A 59 -0.99 8.19 6.19
N HIS A 60 0.19 8.36 5.61
CA HIS A 60 1.44 7.74 6.10
C HIS A 60 2.48 8.77 6.57
N SER A 61 2.03 9.95 7.01
CA SER A 61 2.87 10.96 7.64
C SER A 61 3.32 10.52 9.05
N ALA A 62 4.19 11.31 9.68
CA ALA A 62 4.62 11.06 11.06
C ALA A 62 3.44 10.99 12.06
N VAL A 63 2.34 11.67 11.77
CA VAL A 63 1.13 11.75 12.62
C VAL A 63 0.08 10.74 12.16
N GLY A 64 -0.22 10.66 10.86
CA GLY A 64 -1.31 9.85 10.31
C GLY A 64 -1.12 8.35 10.51
N ARG A 65 0.06 7.83 10.24
CA ARG A 65 0.48 6.43 10.46
C ARG A 65 -0.55 5.37 10.06
N SER A 66 -1.31 5.61 9.01
CA SER A 66 -2.33 4.65 8.53
C SER A 66 -1.71 3.27 8.28
N GLY A 67 -2.37 2.24 8.77
CA GLY A 67 -1.85 0.87 8.72
C GLY A 67 -0.55 0.65 9.51
N GLY A 68 -0.25 1.51 10.49
CA GLY A 68 0.97 1.43 11.29
C GLY A 68 2.26 1.80 10.54
N MET A 69 2.15 2.50 9.39
CA MET A 69 3.29 2.91 8.57
C MET A 69 3.55 4.41 8.65
N SER A 70 4.83 4.80 8.65
CA SER A 70 5.26 6.17 8.46
C SER A 70 6.27 6.25 7.31
N PHE A 71 6.06 7.20 6.41
CA PHE A 71 6.98 7.54 5.31
C PHE A 71 7.57 8.95 5.50
N ALA A 72 7.57 9.44 6.73
CA ALA A 72 8.11 10.76 7.06
C ALA A 72 9.62 10.86 6.84
N ASP A 73 10.33 9.77 7.06
CA ASP A 73 11.76 9.62 6.77
C ASP A 73 12.04 8.28 6.07
N GLU A 74 13.18 8.20 5.40
CA GLU A 74 13.55 7.08 4.54
C GLU A 74 13.74 5.77 5.32
N ALA A 75 14.37 5.83 6.47
CA ALA A 75 14.62 4.65 7.29
C ALA A 75 13.31 4.06 7.83
N SER A 76 12.41 4.91 8.31
CA SER A 76 11.06 4.49 8.74
C SER A 76 10.24 3.91 7.59
N ALA A 77 10.35 4.50 6.39
CA ALA A 77 9.66 4.00 5.20
C ALA A 77 10.17 2.61 4.80
N TYR A 78 11.48 2.42 4.76
CA TYR A 78 12.07 1.12 4.45
C TYR A 78 11.67 0.06 5.48
N ALA A 79 11.82 0.35 6.76
CA ALA A 79 11.44 -0.54 7.84
C ALA A 79 9.94 -0.89 7.77
N ALA A 80 9.07 0.09 7.52
CA ALA A 80 7.63 -0.13 7.40
C ALA A 80 7.28 -1.08 6.24
N LEU A 81 7.93 -0.94 5.09
CA LEU A 81 7.68 -1.79 3.93
C LEU A 81 8.22 -3.21 4.13
N THR A 82 9.44 -3.35 4.65
CA THR A 82 10.08 -4.66 4.87
C THR A 82 9.48 -5.43 6.05
N ALA A 83 8.73 -4.78 6.94
CA ALA A 83 7.97 -5.44 8.00
C ALA A 83 6.71 -6.18 7.46
N GLY A 84 6.92 -7.12 6.53
CA GLY A 84 5.89 -8.04 6.00
C GLY A 84 4.92 -7.43 4.97
N ARG A 85 5.28 -6.28 4.38
CA ARG A 85 4.51 -5.69 3.27
C ARG A 85 5.16 -5.89 1.91
N VAL A 86 6.43 -6.27 1.91
CA VAL A 86 7.23 -6.68 0.77
C VAL A 86 7.67 -8.12 0.95
N LYS A 87 7.53 -8.91 -0.09
CA LYS A 87 8.17 -10.22 -0.26
C LYS A 87 9.34 -10.03 -1.23
N PRO A 88 10.59 -9.95 -0.78
CA PRO A 88 11.74 -9.71 -1.65
C PRO A 88 11.80 -10.74 -2.80
N GLY A 89 11.94 -10.26 -4.03
CA GLY A 89 11.94 -11.08 -5.24
C GLY A 89 10.56 -11.52 -5.74
N ASP A 90 9.49 -11.24 -4.99
CA ASP A 90 8.11 -11.61 -5.35
C ASP A 90 7.19 -10.38 -5.36
N PRO A 91 7.20 -9.58 -6.42
CA PRO A 91 6.33 -8.42 -6.53
C PRO A 91 4.84 -8.78 -6.60
N SER A 92 4.50 -9.91 -7.23
CA SER A 92 3.10 -10.35 -7.39
C SER A 92 2.38 -10.56 -6.06
N CYS A 93 3.09 -11.04 -5.04
CA CYS A 93 2.53 -11.30 -3.71
C CYS A 93 3.01 -10.31 -2.63
N SER A 94 3.62 -9.22 -3.03
CA SER A 94 3.98 -8.11 -2.14
C SER A 94 2.80 -7.20 -1.90
N LYS A 95 2.35 -7.06 -0.64
CA LYS A 95 1.15 -6.27 -0.27
C LYS A 95 1.19 -4.82 -0.77
N VAL A 96 2.37 -4.20 -0.78
CA VAL A 96 2.52 -2.85 -1.31
C VAL A 96 2.24 -2.81 -2.81
N VAL A 97 2.71 -3.80 -3.58
CA VAL A 97 2.46 -3.91 -5.03
C VAL A 97 0.99 -4.23 -5.29
N VAL A 98 0.42 -5.20 -4.57
CA VAL A 98 -1.01 -5.54 -4.67
C VAL A 98 -1.87 -4.29 -4.50
N ARG A 99 -1.62 -3.48 -3.47
CA ARG A 99 -2.42 -2.29 -3.21
C ARG A 99 -2.19 -1.15 -4.20
N THR A 100 -0.97 -0.96 -4.68
CA THR A 100 -0.66 0.15 -5.61
C THR A 100 -0.99 -0.18 -7.07
N SER A 101 -1.15 -1.46 -7.41
CA SER A 101 -1.44 -1.92 -8.77
C SER A 101 -2.88 -2.38 -9.00
N SER A 102 -3.69 -2.56 -7.96
CA SER A 102 -5.11 -2.90 -8.09
C SER A 102 -5.96 -1.65 -8.30
N LEU A 103 -5.91 -1.11 -9.52
CA LEU A 103 -6.57 0.16 -9.85
C LEU A 103 -8.09 0.07 -9.71
N GLY A 104 -8.70 1.05 -9.04
CA GLY A 104 -10.14 1.13 -8.80
C GLY A 104 -10.66 0.20 -7.71
N ALA A 105 -9.83 -0.64 -7.11
CA ALA A 105 -10.23 -1.47 -5.99
C ALA A 105 -10.42 -0.63 -4.70
N SER A 106 -11.32 -1.07 -3.82
CA SER A 106 -11.59 -0.39 -2.54
C SER A 106 -10.36 -0.32 -1.62
N TYR A 107 -9.39 -1.20 -1.82
CA TYR A 107 -8.11 -1.26 -1.10
C TYR A 107 -6.94 -0.64 -1.86
N GLN A 108 -7.19 0.03 -3.00
CA GLN A 108 -6.15 0.72 -3.77
C GLN A 108 -5.40 1.74 -2.90
N MET A 109 -4.08 1.85 -3.12
CA MET A 109 -3.23 2.89 -2.53
C MET A 109 -2.43 3.63 -3.62
N PRO A 110 -2.41 4.97 -3.59
CA PRO A 110 -3.24 5.85 -2.78
C PRO A 110 -4.74 5.71 -3.07
N PRO A 111 -5.63 6.00 -2.09
CA PRO A 111 -7.06 6.09 -2.38
C PRO A 111 -7.34 7.27 -3.33
N GLY A 112 -8.22 7.08 -4.31
CA GLY A 112 -8.52 8.09 -5.32
C GLY A 112 -7.53 8.03 -6.47
N ASP A 113 -6.54 8.92 -6.49
CA ASP A 113 -5.57 9.02 -7.58
C ASP A 113 -4.47 7.96 -7.45
N PRO A 114 -4.39 6.97 -8.37
CA PRO A 114 -3.38 5.94 -8.33
C PRO A 114 -1.99 6.50 -8.65
N LEU A 115 -0.95 5.79 -8.21
CA LEU A 115 0.41 6.05 -8.70
C LEU A 115 0.45 5.95 -10.22
N ARG A 116 1.27 6.77 -10.86
CA ARG A 116 1.50 6.69 -12.30
C ARG A 116 2.15 5.35 -12.65
N GLU A 117 1.97 4.88 -13.87
CA GLU A 117 2.45 3.58 -14.32
C GLU A 117 3.97 3.39 -14.08
N GLY A 118 4.78 4.40 -14.44
CA GLY A 118 6.23 4.32 -14.24
C GLY A 118 6.66 4.35 -12.76
N GLU A 119 5.87 4.91 -11.86
CA GLU A 119 6.11 4.85 -10.40
C GLU A 119 5.80 3.45 -9.87
N ARG A 120 4.68 2.87 -10.30
CA ARG A 120 4.35 1.46 -9.96
C ARG A 120 5.41 0.52 -10.50
N CYS A 121 5.88 0.77 -11.72
CA CYS A 121 6.93 -0.03 -12.34
C CYS A 121 8.24 0.02 -11.54
N ALA A 122 8.66 1.21 -11.07
CA ALA A 122 9.85 1.33 -10.23
C ALA A 122 9.71 0.53 -8.92
N LEU A 123 8.54 0.56 -8.30
CA LEU A 123 8.24 -0.22 -7.10
C LEU A 123 8.29 -1.74 -7.39
N ILE A 124 7.66 -2.19 -8.47
CA ILE A 124 7.66 -3.60 -8.89
C ILE A 124 9.09 -4.10 -9.11
N GLN A 125 9.90 -3.34 -9.85
CA GLN A 125 11.28 -3.74 -10.16
C GLN A 125 12.20 -3.69 -8.94
N TRP A 126 12.00 -2.73 -8.00
CA TRP A 126 12.72 -2.71 -6.74
C TRP A 126 12.43 -3.98 -5.91
N VAL A 127 11.16 -4.38 -5.81
CA VAL A 127 10.77 -5.62 -5.12
C VAL A 127 11.34 -6.84 -5.84
N GLN A 128 11.27 -6.89 -7.18
CA GLN A 128 11.84 -7.97 -8.00
C GLN A 128 13.34 -8.13 -7.79
N ALA A 129 14.07 -7.03 -7.59
CA ALA A 129 15.50 -7.02 -7.30
C ALA A 129 15.85 -7.48 -5.87
N GLY A 130 14.87 -7.89 -5.07
CA GLY A 130 15.06 -8.33 -3.69
C GLY A 130 14.85 -7.24 -2.64
N ALA A 131 14.26 -6.12 -3.01
CA ALA A 131 13.99 -4.97 -2.14
C ALA A 131 15.26 -4.46 -1.41
N PRO A 132 16.34 -4.13 -2.14
CA PRO A 132 17.59 -3.69 -1.52
C PRO A 132 17.39 -2.46 -0.64
N ALA A 133 18.20 -2.39 0.42
CA ALA A 133 18.19 -1.26 1.35
C ALA A 133 18.66 0.03 0.68
N PRO A 134 18.29 1.22 1.25
CA PRO A 134 18.81 2.50 0.77
C PRO A 134 20.33 2.56 0.87
N SER A 135 20.97 3.29 -0.06
CA SER A 135 22.43 3.36 -0.16
C SER A 135 23.12 3.90 1.10
N GLY A 136 22.42 4.73 1.88
CA GLY A 136 22.92 5.27 3.16
C GLY A 136 22.87 4.28 4.34
N ALA A 137 22.19 3.14 4.21
CA ALA A 137 22.05 2.14 5.28
C ALA A 137 23.26 1.18 5.38
N ALA A 138 24.21 1.22 4.43
CA ALA A 138 25.35 0.30 4.38
C ALA A 138 26.46 0.60 5.40
N GLY A 139 26.25 1.50 6.37
CA GLY A 139 27.26 1.95 7.34
C GLY A 139 27.19 1.30 8.72
N GLY A 140 26.37 0.30 8.95
CA GLY A 140 26.25 -0.42 10.22
C GLY A 140 26.75 -1.84 10.10
N SER A 141 28.07 -2.06 10.01
CA SER A 141 28.65 -3.36 10.35
C SER A 141 28.77 -3.48 11.86
N PRO A 142 28.47 -4.69 12.43
CA PRO A 142 28.60 -4.95 13.86
C PRO A 142 30.05 -4.88 14.35
#